data_4c91e008bc5fa9cc93b69c4d8155a08b
#
_entry.id   4c91e008bc5fa9cc93b69c4d8155a08b
#
_cell.length_a   1.000
_cell.length_b   1.000
_cell.length_c   1.000
_cell.angle_alpha   90.00
_cell.angle_beta   90.00
_cell.angle_gamma   90.00
#
_symmetry.space_group_name_H-M   'P 1'
#
loop_
_entity.id
_entity.type
_entity.pdbx_description
1 polymer ?
#
loop_
_entity_poly.entity_id
_entity_poly.type
_entity_poly.pdbx_seq_one_letter_code
_entity_poly.pdbx_strand_id
1 'polypeptide(L)' 'MGQRGEVYSSRLVKNDRTYFFNVKENIYGDMFLNMVESKGTPESERFIRQSIIVYQEDLGEFLKELQKSLDFIKQNVKSK' A
#
# COMPACT_ATOMS: atom_id res chain seq x y z
N MET A 1 -10.68 -4.31 -24.62
CA MET A 1 -10.28 -4.30 -24.02
C MET A 1 -10.04 -3.30 -23.45
N GLY A 2 -9.82 -2.59 -23.59
CA GLY A 2 -9.57 -1.44 -22.94
C GLY A 2 -9.68 -1.53 -21.49
N GLN A 3 -9.78 -2.65 -21.06
CA GLN A 3 -9.86 -2.84 -19.67
C GLN A 3 -8.58 -2.39 -19.03
N ARG A 4 -8.63 -1.37 -18.28
CA ARG A 4 -7.51 -0.98 -17.48
C ARG A 4 -7.73 -1.53 -16.10
N GLY A 5 -6.71 -1.71 -15.39
CA GLY A 5 -6.89 -2.22 -14.06
C GLY A 5 -5.55 -2.52 -13.47
N GLU A 6 -5.48 -3.62 -12.79
CA GLU A 6 -4.28 -3.97 -12.08
C GLU A 6 -3.21 -4.43 -13.05
N VAL A 7 -2.08 -3.76 -13.02
CA VAL A 7 -0.96 -4.13 -13.88
C VAL A 7 0.19 -4.73 -13.08
N TYR A 8 0.14 -4.61 -11.77
CA TYR A 8 1.14 -5.19 -10.89
C TYR A 8 0.54 -5.31 -9.51
N SER A 9 0.89 -6.36 -8.81
CA SER A 9 0.36 -6.56 -7.47
C SER A 9 1.35 -7.35 -6.65
N SER A 10 1.49 -6.96 -5.40
CA SER A 10 2.25 -7.74 -4.45
C SER A 10 1.59 -7.56 -3.10
N ARG A 11 2.01 -8.38 -2.15
CA ARG A 11 1.43 -8.28 -0.84
C ARG A 11 2.44 -8.70 0.21
N LEU A 12 2.20 -8.20 1.40
CA LEU A 12 2.99 -8.53 2.56
C LEU A 12 2.05 -9.07 3.61
N VAL A 13 2.24 -10.32 3.98
CA VAL A 13 1.35 -10.99 4.92
C VAL A 13 2.01 -11.04 6.29
N LYS A 14 1.31 -10.54 7.28
CA LYS A 14 1.74 -10.62 8.66
C LYS A 14 0.67 -11.38 9.44
N ASN A 15 0.84 -11.50 10.73
CA ASN A 15 -0.03 -12.35 11.52
C ASN A 15 -1.51 -12.04 11.34
N ASP A 16 -1.88 -10.81 11.63
CA ASP A 16 -3.29 -10.44 11.55
C ASP A 16 -3.51 -9.31 10.56
N ARG A 17 -2.52 -9.04 9.71
CA ARG A 17 -2.58 -7.97 8.73
C ARG A 17 -2.01 -8.41 7.42
N THR A 18 -2.59 -7.92 6.37
CA THR A 18 -2.03 -8.10 5.04
C THR A 18 -2.03 -6.75 4.37
N TYR A 19 -0.90 -6.41 3.78
CA TYR A 19 -0.77 -5.16 3.04
C TYR A 19 -0.69 -5.51 1.57
N PHE A 20 -1.54 -4.89 0.78
CA PHE A 20 -1.54 -5.10 -0.66
C PHE A 20 -1.00 -3.86 -1.34
N PHE A 21 -0.15 -4.08 -2.32
CA PHE A 21 0.41 -3.00 -3.10
C PHE A 21 0.00 -3.24 -4.53
N ASN A 22 -1.02 -2.55 -4.97
CA ASN A 22 -1.60 -2.77 -6.28
C ASN A 22 -1.33 -1.57 -7.17
N VAL A 23 -0.70 -1.81 -8.29
CA VAL A 23 -0.52 -0.74 -9.27
C VAL A 23 -1.58 -0.92 -10.32
N LYS A 24 -2.32 0.13 -10.57
CA LYS A 24 -3.42 0.11 -11.51
C LYS A 24 -3.25 1.19 -12.55
N GLU A 25 -3.92 1.02 -13.64
CA GLU A 25 -3.85 1.94 -14.76
C GLU A 25 -5.25 2.35 -15.14
N ASN A 26 -5.46 3.65 -15.32
CA ASN A 26 -6.78 4.09 -15.74
C ASN A 26 -6.88 4.06 -17.26
N ILE A 27 -8.04 4.46 -17.77
CA ILE A 27 -8.27 4.36 -19.21
C ILE A 27 -7.41 5.31 -20.02
N TYR A 28 -6.80 6.28 -19.36
CA TYR A 28 -5.93 7.23 -20.06
C TYR A 28 -4.47 6.82 -20.03
N GLY A 29 -4.18 5.70 -19.38
CA GLY A 29 -2.81 5.24 -19.31
C GLY A 29 -2.05 5.74 -18.11
N ASP A 30 -2.68 6.49 -17.23
CA ASP A 30 -2.04 6.95 -16.02
C ASP A 30 -2.07 5.87 -14.97
N MET A 31 -0.98 5.74 -14.23
CA MET A 31 -0.89 4.73 -13.21
C MET A 31 -1.06 5.34 -11.83
N PHE A 32 -1.50 4.51 -10.92
CA PHE A 32 -1.58 4.93 -9.52
C PHE A 32 -1.36 3.71 -8.65
N LEU A 33 -0.92 3.98 -7.44
CA LEU A 33 -0.70 2.94 -6.45
C LEU A 33 -1.87 2.89 -5.51
N ASN A 34 -2.44 1.72 -5.35
CA ASN A 34 -3.51 1.49 -4.39
C ASN A 34 -2.97 0.57 -3.31
N MET A 35 -2.80 1.12 -2.12
CA MET A 35 -2.33 0.33 -0.99
C MET A 35 -3.50 0.01 -0.10
N VAL A 36 -3.60 -1.24 0.29
CA VAL A 36 -4.71 -1.71 1.10
C VAL A 36 -4.15 -2.41 2.33
N GLU A 37 -4.68 -2.07 3.48
CA GLU A 37 -4.39 -2.80 4.69
C GLU A 37 -5.65 -3.58 5.04
N SER A 38 -5.50 -4.90 5.15
CA SER A 38 -6.60 -5.76 5.57
C SER A 38 -6.23 -6.33 6.92
N LYS A 39 -7.08 -6.14 7.89
CA LYS A 39 -6.80 -6.53 9.26
C LYS A 39 -7.87 -7.47 9.75
N GLY A 40 -7.44 -8.58 10.32
CA GLY A 40 -8.36 -9.59 10.81
C GLY A 40 -7.71 -10.93 10.81
N THR A 41 -8.33 -11.87 11.48
CA THR A 41 -7.83 -13.23 11.57
C THR A 41 -8.91 -14.18 11.11
N PRO A 42 -8.55 -15.41 10.83
CA PRO A 42 -9.57 -16.41 10.44
C PRO A 42 -10.64 -16.62 11.49
N GLU A 43 -10.31 -16.43 12.74
CA GLU A 43 -11.30 -16.57 13.80
C GLU A 43 -12.24 -15.41 13.85
N SER A 44 -11.81 -14.29 13.33
CA SER A 44 -12.63 -13.11 13.28
C SER A 44 -13.56 -13.21 12.10
N GLU A 45 -14.81 -12.89 12.28
CA GLU A 45 -15.73 -12.93 11.17
C GLU A 45 -15.70 -11.65 10.37
N ARG A 46 -14.85 -10.73 10.77
CA ARG A 46 -14.76 -9.46 10.11
C ARG A 46 -13.34 -9.14 9.73
N PHE A 47 -13.22 -8.52 8.58
CA PHE A 47 -11.96 -7.95 8.16
C PHE A 47 -12.18 -6.47 7.99
N ILE A 48 -11.28 -5.69 8.56
CA ILE A 48 -11.32 -4.25 8.42
C ILE A 48 -10.29 -3.87 7.39
N ARG A 49 -10.72 -3.14 6.38
CA ARG A 49 -9.86 -2.75 5.30
C ARG A 49 -9.77 -1.25 5.20
N GLN A 50 -8.60 -0.77 4.92
CA GLN A 50 -8.36 0.64 4.66
C GLN A 50 -7.48 0.73 3.45
N SER A 51 -7.72 1.74 2.65
CA SER A 51 -6.93 1.87 1.44
C SER A 51 -6.59 3.32 1.19
N ILE A 52 -5.56 3.52 0.41
CA ILE A 52 -5.13 4.84 0.03
C ILE A 52 -4.67 4.76 -1.41
N ILE A 53 -4.93 5.80 -2.14
CA ILE A 53 -4.53 5.87 -3.54
C ILE A 53 -3.53 7.00 -3.68
N VAL A 54 -2.39 6.70 -4.28
CA VAL A 54 -1.37 7.70 -4.55
C VAL A 54 -1.14 7.72 -6.05
N TYR A 55 -1.34 8.88 -6.64
CA TYR A 55 -1.25 9.00 -8.08
C TYR A 55 0.19 9.11 -8.54
N GLN A 56 0.41 8.77 -9.79
CA GLN A 56 1.74 8.69 -10.35
C GLN A 56 2.53 9.98 -10.14
N GLU A 57 1.88 11.11 -10.34
CA GLU A 57 2.59 12.39 -10.23
C GLU A 57 2.99 12.71 -8.80
N ASP A 58 2.40 12.05 -7.82
CA ASP A 58 2.70 12.30 -6.42
C ASP A 58 3.65 11.28 -5.82
N LEU A 59 3.90 10.20 -6.53
CA LEU A 59 4.62 9.07 -5.94
C LEU A 59 6.04 9.42 -5.51
N GLY A 60 6.71 10.26 -6.27
CA GLY A 60 8.07 10.63 -5.90
C GLY A 60 8.13 11.35 -4.57
N GLU A 61 7.24 12.32 -4.40
CA GLU A 61 7.22 13.07 -3.16
C GLU A 61 6.66 12.24 -2.01
N PHE A 62 5.69 11.42 -2.34
CA PHE A 62 5.13 10.51 -1.34
C PHE A 62 6.22 9.61 -0.79
N LEU A 63 7.03 9.06 -1.67
CA LEU A 63 8.10 8.17 -1.26
C LEU A 63 9.12 8.88 -0.39
N LYS A 64 9.43 10.14 -0.71
CA LYS A 64 10.36 10.90 0.10
C LYS A 64 9.85 11.09 1.52
N GLU A 65 8.59 11.41 1.66
CA GLU A 65 8.02 11.59 2.99
C GLU A 65 7.97 10.27 3.74
N LEU A 66 7.65 9.21 3.02
CA LEU A 66 7.65 7.90 3.63
C LEU A 66 9.05 7.53 4.13
N GLN A 67 10.07 7.82 3.32
CA GLN A 67 11.43 7.52 3.69
C GLN A 67 11.85 8.31 4.93
N LYS A 68 11.45 9.58 5.01
CA LYS A 68 11.74 10.37 6.18
C LYS A 68 11.12 9.76 7.44
N SER A 69 9.90 9.30 7.30
CA SER A 69 9.20 8.67 8.42
C SER A 69 9.92 7.41 8.85
N LEU A 70 10.33 6.62 7.89
CA LEU A 70 11.06 5.40 8.19
C LEU A 70 12.37 5.70 8.89
N ASP A 71 13.09 6.70 8.40
CA ASP A 71 14.37 7.08 9.01
C ASP A 71 14.16 7.55 10.43
N PHE A 72 13.11 8.32 10.65
CA PHE A 72 12.81 8.79 12.00
C PHE A 72 12.54 7.61 12.93
N ILE A 73 11.76 6.65 12.47
CA ILE A 73 11.43 5.49 13.26
C ILE A 73 12.71 4.71 13.61
N LYS A 74 13.58 4.53 12.62
CA LYS A 74 14.81 3.80 12.85
C LYS A 74 15.70 4.48 13.87
N GLN A 75 15.73 5.79 13.85
CA GLN A 75 16.58 6.53 14.77
C GLN A 75 16.04 6.52 16.18
N ASN A 76 14.76 6.30 16.35
CA ASN A 76 14.12 6.40 17.64
C ASN A 76 13.64 5.08 18.21
N VAL A 77 13.81 4.01 17.47
CA VAL A 77 13.45 2.70 17.97
C VAL A 77 14.56 2.19 18.84
N LYS A 78 14.20 1.74 20.02
CA LYS A 78 15.17 1.15 20.89
C LYS A 78 15.46 -0.24 20.43
N SER A 79 16.73 -0.55 20.38
CA SER A 79 17.12 -1.87 20.00
C SER A 79 16.75 -2.87 21.08
N LYS A 80 16.37 -4.01 20.64
CA LYS A 80 15.99 -5.05 21.59
C LYS A 80 17.00 -6.11 21.66
#